data_3b45f9472cbc2046db5748225e5df5dc
#
_entry.id   3b45f9472cbc2046db5748225e5df5dc
#
_cell.length_a   1.000
_cell.length_b   1.000
_cell.length_c   1.000
_cell.angle_alpha   90.00
_cell.angle_beta   90.00
_cell.angle_gamma   90.00
#
_symmetry.space_group_name_H-M   'P 1'
#
loop_
_entity.id
_entity.type
_entity.pdbx_description
1 polymer ?
#
loop_
_entity_poly.entity_id
_entity_poly.type
_entity_poly.pdbx_seq_one_letter_code
_entity_poly.pdbx_strand_id
1 'polypeptide(L)'
;SQRLVQQHTPSEYDIDLRDGKIIVSLSKIEEKKNKDPFGLNQYARELAQGLEEELSKEYIIYSDMDGVLTDFDSHFYKSTNGIFPSEYEVKYGTDEFWRHIDNIGIRFWAGMPWMSDGKIYWDYIKKYNPKLLSAPSRDKSSKIGKHVWVKKHLPGTKLILSFASQKQRYASPNGILIDDKEKNIQQWVEAGGIGILHTSAENTIRQLKKLGL
;
A
#
# COMPACT_ATOMS: atom_id res chain seq x y z
N SER A 1 26.50 -12.74 -36.72
CA SER A 1 25.67 -13.91 -36.96
C SER A 1 26.11 -15.06 -36.06
N GLN A 2 25.48 -15.22 -34.91
CA GLN A 2 25.58 -16.47 -34.14
C GLN A 2 24.19 -17.07 -34.08
N ARG A 3 23.99 -18.14 -34.84
CA ARG A 3 22.85 -19.05 -34.75
C ARG A 3 23.02 -19.87 -33.47
N LEU A 4 22.16 -19.61 -32.46
CA LEU A 4 21.94 -20.54 -31.37
C LEU A 4 21.19 -21.75 -31.90
N VAL A 5 21.80 -22.93 -31.77
CA VAL A 5 21.20 -24.19 -32.06
C VAL A 5 20.08 -24.44 -31.06
N GLN A 6 18.84 -24.42 -31.54
CA GLN A 6 17.68 -24.89 -30.79
C GLN A 6 17.78 -26.41 -30.64
N GLN A 7 18.03 -26.88 -29.43
CA GLN A 7 17.73 -28.28 -29.08
C GLN A 7 16.21 -28.37 -28.90
N HIS A 8 15.56 -29.15 -29.72
CA HIS A 8 14.15 -29.47 -29.64
C HIS A 8 13.90 -30.29 -28.39
N THR A 9 13.37 -29.64 -27.35
CA THR A 9 12.44 -30.31 -26.43
C THR A 9 11.03 -30.01 -26.95
N PRO A 10 10.10 -30.96 -26.98
CA PRO A 10 8.74 -30.72 -27.42
C PRO A 10 8.09 -29.81 -26.33
N SER A 11 8.01 -28.53 -26.60
CA SER A 11 7.29 -27.60 -25.72
C SER A 11 5.84 -27.57 -26.20
N GLU A 12 4.95 -28.09 -25.38
CA GLU A 12 3.50 -27.97 -25.54
C GLU A 12 2.98 -26.56 -25.25
N TYR A 13 3.88 -25.59 -25.09
CA TYR A 13 3.56 -24.23 -24.71
C TYR A 13 4.29 -23.22 -25.59
N ASP A 14 3.55 -22.29 -26.16
CA ASP A 14 4.10 -21.08 -26.77
C ASP A 14 4.09 -19.94 -25.73
N ILE A 15 5.29 -19.41 -25.45
CA ILE A 15 5.46 -18.25 -24.59
C ILE A 15 5.75 -17.06 -25.49
N ASP A 16 4.88 -16.07 -25.51
CA ASP A 16 5.04 -14.81 -26.25
C ASP A 16 5.09 -13.62 -25.31
N LEU A 17 5.89 -12.62 -25.63
CA LEU A 17 6.03 -11.38 -24.90
C LEU A 17 5.39 -10.28 -25.75
N ARG A 18 4.20 -9.80 -25.36
CA ARG A 18 3.54 -8.64 -25.98
C ARG A 18 3.26 -7.56 -24.94
N ASP A 19 3.72 -6.36 -25.21
CA ASP A 19 3.49 -5.16 -24.39
C ASP A 19 3.90 -5.34 -22.91
N GLY A 20 5.01 -6.05 -22.66
CA GLY A 20 5.50 -6.31 -21.31
C GLY A 20 4.72 -7.36 -20.52
N LYS A 21 3.82 -8.09 -21.18
CA LYS A 21 3.07 -9.21 -20.60
C LYS A 21 3.55 -10.52 -21.20
N ILE A 22 3.75 -11.53 -20.33
CA ILE A 22 4.00 -12.90 -20.74
C ILE A 22 2.66 -13.53 -21.09
N ILE A 23 2.49 -13.92 -22.35
CA ILE A 23 1.31 -14.65 -22.82
C ILE A 23 1.73 -16.13 -22.98
N VAL A 24 1.13 -16.98 -22.17
CA VAL A 24 1.29 -18.44 -22.28
C VAL A 24 0.09 -18.97 -23.05
N SER A 25 0.30 -19.39 -24.31
CA SER A 25 -0.75 -20.03 -25.11
C SER A 25 -0.56 -21.54 -25.05
N LEU A 26 -1.58 -22.24 -24.63
CA LEU A 26 -1.66 -23.69 -24.81
C LEU A 26 -2.00 -23.94 -26.27
N SER A 27 -1.06 -24.48 -27.06
CA SER A 27 -1.37 -24.99 -28.39
C SER A 27 -2.43 -26.07 -28.24
N LYS A 28 -3.46 -26.07 -29.11
CA LYS A 28 -4.55 -27.02 -29.09
C LYS A 28 -4.00 -28.45 -29.00
N ILE A 29 -4.12 -29.05 -27.84
CA ILE A 29 -3.88 -30.46 -27.65
C ILE A 29 -5.08 -31.17 -28.26
N GLU A 30 -4.91 -31.78 -29.42
CA GLU A 30 -5.83 -32.83 -29.87
C GLU A 30 -5.92 -33.87 -28.75
N GLU A 31 -7.14 -34.16 -28.28
CA GLU A 31 -7.43 -35.22 -27.32
C GLU A 31 -7.00 -36.59 -27.84
N LYS A 32 -5.71 -36.85 -27.85
CA LYS A 32 -5.23 -38.23 -27.84
C LYS A 32 -5.29 -38.67 -26.38
N LYS A 33 -6.13 -39.66 -26.10
CA LYS A 33 -6.20 -40.45 -24.86
C LYS A 33 -4.81 -41.04 -24.52
N ASN A 34 -3.88 -40.22 -24.13
CA ASN A 34 -2.60 -40.62 -23.57
C ASN A 34 -2.70 -40.55 -22.06
N LYS A 35 -2.55 -41.72 -21.44
CA LYS A 35 -2.39 -41.84 -19.98
C LYS A 35 -1.22 -40.95 -19.58
N ASP A 36 -1.48 -39.97 -18.73
CA ASP A 36 -0.46 -39.16 -18.06
C ASP A 36 0.05 -39.95 -16.83
N PRO A 37 1.06 -40.81 -17.00
CA PRO A 37 1.48 -41.75 -15.96
C PRO A 37 2.16 -41.07 -14.77
N PHE A 38 2.46 -39.78 -14.90
CA PHE A 38 3.17 -39.02 -13.89
C PHE A 38 2.41 -37.76 -13.35
N GLY A 39 1.16 -37.57 -13.81
CA GLY A 39 0.37 -36.40 -13.38
C GLY A 39 0.94 -35.04 -13.81
N LEU A 40 1.90 -35.00 -14.74
CA LEU A 40 2.59 -33.78 -15.15
C LEU A 40 1.66 -32.78 -15.81
N ASN A 41 0.64 -33.22 -16.55
CA ASN A 41 -0.34 -32.33 -17.17
C ASN A 41 -1.26 -31.69 -16.14
N GLN A 42 -1.62 -32.43 -15.08
CA GLN A 42 -2.41 -31.88 -13.98
C GLN A 42 -1.59 -30.87 -13.21
N TYR A 43 -0.34 -31.19 -12.85
CA TYR A 43 0.57 -30.29 -12.16
C TYR A 43 0.84 -29.00 -12.95
N ALA A 44 1.08 -29.12 -14.27
CA ALA A 44 1.28 -27.95 -15.13
C ALA A 44 0.04 -27.05 -15.22
N ARG A 45 -1.18 -27.63 -15.25
CA ARG A 45 -2.44 -26.86 -15.20
C ARG A 45 -2.62 -26.14 -13.87
N GLU A 46 -2.37 -26.80 -12.75
CA GLU A 46 -2.45 -26.22 -11.42
C GLU A 46 -1.42 -25.08 -11.24
N LEU A 47 -0.21 -25.27 -11.78
CA LEU A 47 0.82 -24.23 -11.78
C LEU A 47 0.43 -23.02 -12.65
N ALA A 48 -0.08 -23.28 -13.86
CA ALA A 48 -0.53 -22.22 -14.77
C ALA A 48 -1.71 -21.44 -14.17
N GLN A 49 -2.68 -22.12 -13.58
CA GLN A 49 -3.81 -21.50 -12.89
C GLN A 49 -3.36 -20.67 -11.69
N GLY A 50 -2.44 -21.19 -10.88
CA GLY A 50 -1.85 -20.44 -9.78
C GLY A 50 -1.12 -19.17 -10.23
N LEU A 51 -0.37 -19.25 -11.34
CA LEU A 51 0.30 -18.09 -11.94
C LEU A 51 -0.70 -17.07 -12.53
N GLU A 52 -1.78 -17.51 -13.17
CA GLU A 52 -2.84 -16.65 -13.69
C GLU A 52 -3.59 -15.94 -12.55
N GLU A 53 -3.88 -16.64 -11.45
CA GLU A 53 -4.47 -16.06 -10.25
C GLU A 53 -3.54 -15.02 -9.59
N GLU A 54 -2.24 -15.26 -9.57
CA GLU A 54 -1.25 -14.33 -9.04
C GLU A 54 -1.06 -13.10 -9.93
N LEU A 55 -1.07 -13.27 -11.26
CA LEU A 55 -0.96 -12.19 -12.25
C LEU A 55 -2.24 -11.35 -12.35
N SER A 56 -3.41 -11.91 -12.02
CA SER A 56 -4.70 -11.20 -12.02
C SER A 56 -4.99 -10.44 -10.71
N LYS A 57 -4.09 -10.47 -9.76
CA LYS A 57 -4.28 -9.87 -8.45
C LYS A 57 -4.30 -8.34 -8.55
N GLU A 58 -5.49 -7.77 -8.63
CA GLU A 58 -5.66 -6.32 -8.53
C GLU A 58 -5.50 -5.89 -7.07
N TYR A 59 -4.37 -5.28 -6.73
CA TYR A 59 -4.11 -4.79 -5.39
C TYR A 59 -4.90 -3.53 -5.07
N ILE A 60 -5.38 -3.44 -3.83
CA ILE A 60 -5.99 -2.24 -3.27
C ILE A 60 -5.02 -1.61 -2.29
N ILE A 61 -4.48 -0.44 -2.62
CA ILE A 61 -3.55 0.27 -1.74
C ILE A 61 -4.31 1.16 -0.76
N TYR A 62 -4.03 0.98 0.53
CA TYR A 62 -4.42 1.85 1.62
C TYR A 62 -3.17 2.53 2.18
N SER A 63 -3.14 3.86 2.19
CA SER A 63 -2.04 4.64 2.74
C SER A 63 -2.49 5.43 3.96
N ASP A 64 -1.73 5.37 5.05
CA ASP A 64 -1.92 6.35 6.12
C ASP A 64 -1.52 7.76 5.66
N MET A 65 -1.85 8.74 6.44
CA MET A 65 -1.51 10.13 6.22
C MET A 65 -0.35 10.57 7.12
N ASP A 66 -0.55 10.55 8.44
CA ASP A 66 0.40 11.09 9.40
C ASP A 66 1.63 10.18 9.50
N GLY A 67 2.83 10.73 9.33
CA GLY A 67 4.07 9.95 9.28
C GLY A 67 4.35 9.27 7.94
N VAL A 68 3.41 9.32 6.98
CA VAL A 68 3.58 8.77 5.62
C VAL A 68 3.52 9.87 4.56
N LEU A 69 2.46 10.65 4.55
CA LEU A 69 2.25 11.78 3.64
C LEU A 69 2.43 13.11 4.34
N THR A 70 1.95 13.23 5.58
CA THR A 70 1.94 14.46 6.36
C THR A 70 2.90 14.38 7.54
N ASP A 71 3.70 15.42 7.72
CA ASP A 71 4.69 15.54 8.79
C ASP A 71 4.05 16.15 10.03
N PHE A 72 3.37 15.29 10.80
CA PHE A 72 2.73 15.66 12.04
C PHE A 72 3.73 16.18 13.07
N ASP A 73 4.86 15.50 13.22
CA ASP A 73 5.83 15.80 14.27
C ASP A 73 6.47 17.17 14.08
N SER A 74 6.94 17.49 12.87
CA SER A 74 7.49 18.82 12.57
C SER A 74 6.43 19.91 12.65
N HIS A 75 5.18 19.60 12.30
CA HIS A 75 4.08 20.56 12.42
C HIS A 75 3.75 20.86 13.88
N PHE A 76 3.68 19.83 14.72
CA PHE A 76 3.49 19.97 16.15
C PHE A 76 4.64 20.75 16.80
N TYR A 77 5.89 20.39 16.47
CA TYR A 77 7.09 21.09 16.96
C TYR A 77 7.03 22.61 16.70
N LYS A 78 6.61 23.00 15.50
CA LYS A 78 6.42 24.41 15.16
C LYS A 78 5.29 25.08 15.96
N SER A 79 4.21 24.36 16.24
CA SER A 79 3.06 24.88 16.99
C SER A 79 3.35 25.08 18.48
N THR A 80 4.35 24.39 19.01
CA THR A 80 4.77 24.45 20.42
C THR A 80 6.04 25.28 20.65
N ASN A 81 6.51 26.00 19.62
CA ASN A 81 7.77 26.75 19.67
C ASN A 81 8.99 25.90 20.02
N GLY A 82 9.06 24.67 19.52
CA GLY A 82 10.24 23.84 19.57
C GLY A 82 10.20 22.67 20.55
N ILE A 83 9.03 22.11 20.82
CA ILE A 83 8.90 20.89 21.63
C ILE A 83 8.28 19.80 20.78
N PHE A 84 8.92 18.64 20.68
CA PHE A 84 8.40 17.49 19.94
C PHE A 84 7.20 16.83 20.65
N PRO A 85 6.31 16.12 19.91
CA PRO A 85 5.12 15.46 20.49
C PRO A 85 5.42 14.63 21.72
N SER A 86 6.41 13.74 21.65
CA SER A 86 6.78 12.84 22.74
C SER A 86 7.29 13.60 23.99
N GLU A 87 8.10 14.63 23.80
CA GLU A 87 8.58 15.49 24.90
C GLU A 87 7.45 16.28 25.54
N TYR A 88 6.55 16.79 24.71
CA TYR A 88 5.40 17.57 25.16
C TYR A 88 4.46 16.71 26.00
N GLU A 89 4.18 15.49 25.54
CA GLU A 89 3.30 14.55 26.24
C GLU A 89 3.91 14.10 27.58
N VAL A 90 5.21 13.85 27.63
CA VAL A 90 5.92 13.52 28.88
C VAL A 90 5.89 14.71 29.85
N LYS A 91 6.07 15.94 29.36
CA LYS A 91 6.18 17.13 30.18
C LYS A 91 4.83 17.64 30.69
N TYR A 92 3.80 17.59 29.88
CA TYR A 92 2.50 18.23 30.16
C TYR A 92 1.34 17.22 30.25
N GLY A 93 1.54 15.97 29.89
CA GLY A 93 0.53 14.92 29.87
C GLY A 93 -0.27 14.85 28.58
N THR A 94 -0.87 13.68 28.36
CA THR A 94 -1.66 13.37 27.14
C THR A 94 -2.86 14.29 26.94
N ASP A 95 -3.53 14.70 28.03
CA ASP A 95 -4.71 15.57 27.93
C ASP A 95 -4.33 16.99 27.46
N GLU A 96 -3.19 17.53 27.94
CA GLU A 96 -2.68 18.82 27.49
C GLU A 96 -2.19 18.77 26.05
N PHE A 97 -1.53 17.67 25.67
CA PHE A 97 -1.11 17.42 24.30
C PHE A 97 -2.29 17.54 23.32
N TRP A 98 -3.39 16.82 23.59
CA TRP A 98 -4.57 16.90 22.73
C TRP A 98 -5.27 18.25 22.80
N ARG A 99 -5.36 18.86 23.98
CA ARG A 99 -5.94 20.19 24.16
C ARG A 99 -5.19 21.26 23.35
N HIS A 100 -3.86 21.19 23.30
CA HIS A 100 -3.06 22.08 22.47
C HIS A 100 -3.46 21.99 20.98
N ILE A 101 -3.56 20.78 20.45
CA ILE A 101 -3.97 20.55 19.06
C ILE A 101 -5.41 21.01 18.82
N ASP A 102 -6.32 20.66 19.71
CA ASP A 102 -7.74 20.98 19.60
C ASP A 102 -7.99 22.49 19.65
N ASN A 103 -7.20 23.25 20.41
CA ASN A 103 -7.25 24.70 20.43
C ASN A 103 -6.84 25.36 19.09
N ILE A 104 -5.90 24.77 18.36
CA ILE A 104 -5.56 25.20 17.00
C ILE A 104 -6.64 24.74 16.01
N GLY A 105 -7.23 23.59 16.27
CA GLY A 105 -8.39 23.03 15.60
C GLY A 105 -8.11 22.66 14.14
N ILE A 106 -9.06 22.97 13.26
CA ILE A 106 -9.02 22.60 11.84
C ILE A 106 -7.72 23.05 11.17
N ARG A 107 -7.20 24.23 11.56
CA ARG A 107 -5.97 24.78 10.96
C ARG A 107 -4.74 23.92 11.22
N PHE A 108 -4.68 23.22 12.35
CA PHE A 108 -3.61 22.28 12.63
C PHE A 108 -3.60 21.16 11.56
N TRP A 109 -4.70 20.46 11.41
CA TRP A 109 -4.82 19.29 10.52
C TRP A 109 -4.77 19.65 9.03
N ALA A 110 -5.38 20.78 8.66
CA ALA A 110 -5.38 21.26 7.28
C ALA A 110 -4.04 21.89 6.86
N GLY A 111 -3.24 22.32 7.83
CA GLY A 111 -1.96 23.00 7.61
C GLY A 111 -0.73 22.10 7.68
N MET A 112 -0.87 20.80 7.95
CA MET A 112 0.27 19.91 8.03
C MET A 112 1.10 19.93 6.73
N PRO A 113 2.42 20.05 6.83
CA PRO A 113 3.28 19.94 5.66
C PRO A 113 3.35 18.49 5.16
N TRP A 114 3.83 18.33 3.95
CA TRP A 114 4.21 17.02 3.45
C TRP A 114 5.42 16.49 4.22
N MET A 115 5.48 15.15 4.37
CA MET A 115 6.76 14.48 4.67
C MET A 115 7.79 14.86 3.61
N SER A 116 9.05 14.89 3.99
CA SER A 116 10.16 15.30 3.10
C SER A 116 10.18 14.53 1.78
N ASP A 117 9.81 13.27 1.80
CA ASP A 117 9.73 12.36 0.66
C ASP A 117 8.29 11.94 0.30
N GLY A 118 7.28 12.49 1.01
CA GLY A 118 5.88 12.12 0.84
C GLY A 118 5.34 12.36 -0.57
N LYS A 119 5.83 13.40 -1.26
CA LYS A 119 5.44 13.65 -2.66
C LYS A 119 6.03 12.60 -3.62
N ILE A 120 7.26 12.15 -3.38
CA ILE A 120 7.91 11.10 -4.18
C ILE A 120 7.11 9.81 -4.03
N TYR A 121 6.77 9.46 -2.81
CA TYR A 121 5.93 8.31 -2.52
C TYR A 121 4.56 8.41 -3.17
N TRP A 122 3.86 9.54 -3.01
CA TRP A 122 2.54 9.76 -3.60
C TRP A 122 2.57 9.67 -5.13
N ASP A 123 3.54 10.30 -5.78
CA ASP A 123 3.69 10.29 -7.24
C ASP A 123 3.87 8.87 -7.79
N TYR A 124 4.47 7.98 -7.00
CA TYR A 124 4.60 6.56 -7.37
C TYR A 124 3.26 5.82 -7.28
N ILE A 125 2.52 5.98 -6.15
CA ILE A 125 1.32 5.17 -5.89
C ILE A 125 0.05 5.71 -6.56
N LYS A 126 -0.03 7.00 -6.90
CA LYS A 126 -1.26 7.64 -7.42
C LYS A 126 -1.85 6.95 -8.65
N LYS A 127 -1.03 6.33 -9.49
CA LYS A 127 -1.45 5.58 -10.68
C LYS A 127 -2.27 4.31 -10.34
N TYR A 128 -2.14 3.81 -9.11
CA TYR A 128 -2.88 2.65 -8.62
C TYR A 128 -4.17 3.02 -7.87
N ASN A 129 -4.61 4.29 -7.96
CA ASN A 129 -5.83 4.79 -7.33
C ASN A 129 -5.95 4.46 -5.82
N PRO A 130 -4.94 4.81 -5.00
CA PRO A 130 -4.91 4.45 -3.58
C PRO A 130 -6.03 5.11 -2.79
N LYS A 131 -6.43 4.48 -1.69
CA LYS A 131 -7.31 5.03 -0.68
C LYS A 131 -6.48 5.50 0.50
N LEU A 132 -6.79 6.67 1.05
CA LEU A 132 -6.21 7.09 2.32
C LEU A 132 -6.99 6.46 3.46
N LEU A 133 -6.29 5.86 4.43
CA LEU A 133 -6.89 5.23 5.61
C LEU A 133 -6.21 5.77 6.87
N SER A 134 -6.75 6.85 7.42
CA SER A 134 -6.11 7.60 8.49
C SER A 134 -6.96 7.65 9.76
N ALA A 135 -6.30 7.67 10.92
CA ALA A 135 -6.97 7.80 12.20
C ALA A 135 -7.24 9.28 12.52
N PRO A 136 -8.48 9.66 12.81
CA PRO A 136 -8.78 10.98 13.34
C PRO A 136 -8.50 11.00 14.84
N SER A 137 -8.23 12.20 15.40
CA SER A 137 -8.33 12.42 16.83
C SER A 137 -9.81 12.36 17.30
N ARG A 138 -10.03 12.47 18.60
CA ARG A 138 -11.39 12.49 19.17
C ARG A 138 -12.15 13.75 18.77
N ASP A 139 -11.43 14.86 18.58
CA ASP A 139 -12.03 16.13 18.21
C ASP A 139 -12.46 16.16 16.72
N LYS A 140 -13.57 16.83 16.46
CA LYS A 140 -14.15 16.93 15.11
C LYS A 140 -13.25 17.69 14.15
N SER A 141 -12.40 18.59 14.65
CA SER A 141 -11.48 19.40 13.84
C SER A 141 -10.53 18.54 13.03
N SER A 142 -10.07 17.40 13.59
CA SER A 142 -9.19 16.47 12.87
C SER A 142 -9.86 15.87 11.63
N LYS A 143 -11.12 15.49 11.74
CA LYS A 143 -11.87 14.93 10.61
C LYS A 143 -12.02 15.98 9.50
N ILE A 144 -12.45 17.17 9.86
CA ILE A 144 -12.64 18.29 8.92
C ILE A 144 -11.29 18.68 8.30
N GLY A 145 -10.26 18.87 9.11
CA GLY A 145 -8.94 19.31 8.66
C GLY A 145 -8.27 18.31 7.71
N LYS A 146 -8.36 17.01 8.00
CA LYS A 146 -7.85 15.97 7.09
C LYS A 146 -8.59 15.97 5.74
N HIS A 147 -9.91 16.15 5.72
CA HIS A 147 -10.65 16.31 4.46
C HIS A 147 -10.21 17.57 3.69
N VAL A 148 -10.01 18.70 4.38
CA VAL A 148 -9.53 19.94 3.77
C VAL A 148 -8.13 19.73 3.16
N TRP A 149 -7.24 19.07 3.90
CA TRP A 149 -5.90 18.76 3.42
C TRP A 149 -5.94 17.90 2.16
N VAL A 150 -6.70 16.79 2.18
CA VAL A 150 -6.83 15.88 1.05
C VAL A 150 -7.45 16.60 -0.16
N LYS A 151 -8.51 17.36 0.04
CA LYS A 151 -9.14 18.13 -1.05
C LYS A 151 -8.15 19.10 -1.71
N LYS A 152 -7.28 19.73 -0.91
CA LYS A 152 -6.29 20.70 -1.40
C LYS A 152 -5.12 20.05 -2.13
N HIS A 153 -4.61 18.95 -1.59
CA HIS A 153 -3.33 18.36 -2.05
C HIS A 153 -3.51 17.13 -2.93
N LEU A 154 -4.61 16.39 -2.77
CA LEU A 154 -4.90 15.12 -3.42
C LEU A 154 -6.35 15.08 -3.92
N PRO A 155 -6.77 16.02 -4.78
CA PRO A 155 -8.15 16.09 -5.24
C PRO A 155 -8.59 14.79 -5.90
N GLY A 156 -9.81 14.34 -5.59
CA GLY A 156 -10.37 13.09 -6.10
C GLY A 156 -9.98 11.83 -5.33
N THR A 157 -9.00 11.91 -4.42
CA THR A 157 -8.58 10.75 -3.61
C THR A 157 -9.60 10.42 -2.52
N LYS A 158 -9.95 9.14 -2.39
CA LYS A 158 -10.85 8.66 -1.34
C LYS A 158 -10.15 8.68 0.02
N LEU A 159 -10.70 9.45 0.97
CA LEU A 159 -10.28 9.43 2.38
C LEU A 159 -11.25 8.60 3.20
N ILE A 160 -10.71 7.64 3.93
CA ILE A 160 -11.40 6.82 4.92
C ILE A 160 -10.84 7.18 6.29
N LEU A 161 -11.70 7.67 7.17
CA LEU A 161 -11.34 7.95 8.56
C LEU A 161 -11.78 6.79 9.45
N SER A 162 -10.81 6.12 10.04
CA SER A 162 -11.02 4.96 10.92
C SER A 162 -10.03 5.04 12.09
N PHE A 163 -10.47 4.72 13.30
CA PHE A 163 -9.55 4.64 14.43
C PHE A 163 -8.43 3.63 14.15
N ALA A 164 -7.23 3.88 14.67
CA ALA A 164 -6.07 3.02 14.45
C ALA A 164 -6.38 1.54 14.76
N SER A 165 -7.06 1.28 15.89
CA SER A 165 -7.48 -0.06 16.30
C SER A 165 -8.58 -0.71 15.42
N GLN A 166 -9.01 -0.06 14.36
CA GLN A 166 -10.05 -0.55 13.45
C GLN A 166 -9.60 -0.58 11.99
N LYS A 167 -8.38 -0.14 11.68
CA LYS A 167 -7.85 -0.14 10.30
C LYS A 167 -7.88 -1.54 9.69
N GLN A 168 -7.58 -2.58 10.47
CA GLN A 168 -7.58 -3.97 10.02
C GLN A 168 -8.93 -4.50 9.53
N ARG A 169 -10.05 -3.79 9.80
CA ARG A 169 -11.36 -4.15 9.25
C ARG A 169 -11.45 -3.96 7.72
N TYR A 170 -10.52 -3.24 7.13
CA TYR A 170 -10.41 -3.03 5.69
C TYR A 170 -9.42 -3.99 5.04
N ALA A 171 -8.78 -4.87 5.82
CA ALA A 171 -7.84 -5.85 5.31
C ALA A 171 -8.53 -6.86 4.40
N SER A 172 -7.83 -7.25 3.36
CA SER A 172 -8.22 -8.32 2.43
C SER A 172 -6.94 -8.94 1.85
N PRO A 173 -6.99 -10.15 1.27
CA PRO A 173 -5.80 -10.80 0.71
C PRO A 173 -5.05 -9.99 -0.35
N ASN A 174 -5.75 -9.08 -1.04
CA ASN A 174 -5.17 -8.14 -2.02
C ASN A 174 -5.08 -6.69 -1.48
N GLY A 175 -5.42 -6.47 -0.22
CA GLY A 175 -5.34 -5.17 0.43
C GLY A 175 -3.94 -4.91 0.99
N ILE A 176 -3.27 -3.85 0.53
CA ILE A 176 -1.97 -3.41 1.03
C ILE A 176 -2.18 -2.21 1.95
N LEU A 177 -1.74 -2.30 3.20
CA LEU A 177 -1.65 -1.14 4.10
C LEU A 177 -0.21 -0.62 4.14
N ILE A 178 -0.05 0.68 3.93
CA ILE A 178 1.20 1.42 4.11
C ILE A 178 1.01 2.38 5.28
N ASP A 179 1.73 2.15 6.37
CA ASP A 179 1.54 2.84 7.66
C ASP A 179 2.90 2.91 8.37
N ASP A 180 3.18 3.97 9.11
CA ASP A 180 4.43 4.17 9.88
C ASP A 180 4.39 3.50 11.25
N LYS A 181 3.23 2.98 11.69
CA LYS A 181 3.07 2.32 12.98
C LYS A 181 3.08 0.80 12.82
N GLU A 182 4.12 0.16 13.37
CA GLU A 182 4.29 -1.30 13.35
C GLU A 182 3.06 -2.06 13.85
N LYS A 183 2.42 -1.54 14.92
CA LYS A 183 1.19 -2.13 15.45
C LYS A 183 0.04 -2.19 14.44
N ASN A 184 -0.13 -1.15 13.62
CA ASN A 184 -1.17 -1.12 12.59
C ASN A 184 -0.87 -2.15 11.49
N ILE A 185 0.40 -2.25 11.10
CA ILE A 185 0.87 -3.22 10.11
C ILE A 185 0.66 -4.65 10.62
N GLN A 186 1.05 -4.94 11.87
CA GLN A 186 0.85 -6.25 12.47
C GLN A 186 -0.63 -6.65 12.47
N GLN A 187 -1.52 -5.78 12.96
CA GLN A 187 -2.96 -6.04 13.00
C GLN A 187 -3.56 -6.25 11.60
N TRP A 188 -3.05 -5.53 10.60
CA TRP A 188 -3.49 -5.68 9.23
C TRP A 188 -3.09 -7.03 8.64
N VAL A 189 -1.86 -7.48 8.88
CA VAL A 189 -1.35 -8.79 8.44
C VAL A 189 -2.09 -9.93 9.14
N GLU A 190 -2.31 -9.82 10.45
CA GLU A 190 -3.11 -10.79 11.22
C GLU A 190 -4.54 -10.92 10.69
N ALA A 191 -5.10 -9.85 10.12
CA ALA A 191 -6.41 -9.85 9.47
C ALA A 191 -6.37 -10.34 8.00
N GLY A 192 -5.23 -10.85 7.52
CA GLY A 192 -5.08 -11.46 6.20
C GLY A 192 -4.72 -10.48 5.07
N GLY A 193 -4.33 -9.25 5.37
CA GLY A 193 -3.85 -8.27 4.40
C GLY A 193 -2.33 -8.26 4.25
N ILE A 194 -1.84 -7.44 3.34
CA ILE A 194 -0.41 -7.22 3.10
C ILE A 194 0.00 -5.91 3.80
N GLY A 195 0.94 -5.99 4.74
CA GLY A 195 1.43 -4.83 5.47
C GLY A 195 2.79 -4.36 4.97
N ILE A 196 2.95 -3.06 4.77
CA ILE A 196 4.23 -2.42 4.46
C ILE A 196 4.50 -1.34 5.52
N LEU A 197 5.48 -1.57 6.39
CA LEU A 197 5.93 -0.55 7.33
C LEU A 197 6.67 0.55 6.57
N HIS A 198 6.09 1.75 6.61
CA HIS A 198 6.67 2.93 5.98
C HIS A 198 7.81 3.49 6.83
N THR A 199 9.00 3.54 6.27
CA THR A 199 10.18 4.18 6.88
C THR A 199 10.77 5.26 5.99
N SER A 200 10.50 5.17 4.68
CA SER A 200 10.82 6.16 3.65
C SER A 200 10.08 5.81 2.35
N ALA A 201 9.95 6.80 1.46
CA ALA A 201 9.41 6.59 0.12
C ALA A 201 10.19 5.51 -0.64
N GLU A 202 11.53 5.55 -0.60
CA GLU A 202 12.40 4.58 -1.27
C GLU A 202 12.14 3.15 -0.80
N ASN A 203 12.10 2.95 0.53
CA ASN A 203 11.87 1.62 1.10
C ASN A 203 10.49 1.08 0.73
N THR A 204 9.46 1.91 0.82
CA THR A 204 8.09 1.54 0.48
C THR A 204 7.94 1.20 -1.00
N ILE A 205 8.48 2.04 -1.89
CA ILE A 205 8.46 1.80 -3.34
C ILE A 205 9.19 0.49 -3.69
N ARG A 206 10.32 0.21 -3.05
CA ARG A 206 11.04 -1.05 -3.25
C ARG A 206 10.21 -2.27 -2.86
N GLN A 207 9.43 -2.18 -1.77
CA GLN A 207 8.54 -3.25 -1.35
C GLN A 207 7.35 -3.42 -2.32
N LEU A 208 6.75 -2.32 -2.78
CA LEU A 208 5.68 -2.36 -3.79
C LEU A 208 6.16 -2.99 -5.10
N LYS A 209 7.37 -2.65 -5.57
CA LYS A 209 7.98 -3.28 -6.76
C LYS A 209 8.14 -4.80 -6.64
N LYS A 210 8.41 -5.32 -5.44
CA LYS A 210 8.48 -6.78 -5.21
C LYS A 210 7.12 -7.47 -5.34
N LEU A 211 6.02 -6.72 -5.22
CA LEU A 211 4.65 -7.18 -5.41
C LEU A 211 4.18 -7.00 -6.87
N GLY A 212 5.05 -6.51 -7.78
CA GLY A 212 4.71 -6.26 -9.17
C GLY A 212 4.03 -4.91 -9.44
N LEU A 213 4.06 -3.98 -8.49
CA LEU A 213 3.48 -2.64 -8.58
C LEU A 213 4.51 -1.60 -9.00
#